data_70645d9703c72f0f4efdc62dfc27347a
#
_entry.id   70645d9703c72f0f4efdc62dfc27347a
#
_cell.length_a   1.000
_cell.length_b   1.000
_cell.length_c   1.000
_cell.angle_alpha   90.00
_cell.angle_beta   90.00
_cell.angle_gamma   90.00
#
_symmetry.space_group_name_H-M   'P 1'
#
loop_
_entity.id
_entity.type
_entity.pdbx_description
1 polymer ?
#
loop_
_entity_poly.entity_id
_entity_poly.type
_entity_poly.pdbx_seq_one_letter_code
_entity_poly.pdbx_strand_id
1 'polypeptide(L)'
;MKTDVQPRLKTLFEEKILKRKAMFIPILGVATFMLVGYAGVDHEKPEILSDHIEIPYGEKFDTDMIDIIDNHDERSELVINANTQSLNVNQLGSYQVEVEATDQFNNVAVKTIQVDVVDDESPKIKTVGASNGYYIEVPVFGSSDLSSYLKATDNVDGDVTPFIESDKQLDTSKQGTQTLEVSVSDNSGNTTKEAYKFFIADMQAPKITLKSGNDITVNYGSEFKWQDYMTIEDNLDVNVEPQIEGKIDTKQLDQQATLTVIAKDSAGNTSKETLNATVKDITGPKIVLSTNKVSLDKGEQIDLKSYITSAVDNLDGDMKDKITFNTIDTSTTGNKTVTYTGVDTAGNKTEVQLQVEVTFSGERIVNTGLSKRGCPYVWGSTGPNSFDCSGFTQWVYRQNGISIPRTSSEQKSSAKKVVSLSELEVGDILWRSGHVGIYIGNGQYVHAPHTGDVVKVSSGIGSFKCGLRYQ
;
A
#
# COMPACT_ATOMS: atom_id res chain seq x y z
N MET A 1 -6.44 -40.12 31.25
CA MET A 1 -7.30 -41.25 30.90
C MET A 1 -6.82 -41.77 29.56
N LYS A 2 -6.09 -42.87 29.59
CA LYS A 2 -5.69 -43.62 28.38
C LYS A 2 -6.88 -44.45 27.97
N THR A 3 -7.45 -44.21 26.80
CA THR A 3 -8.39 -45.14 26.17
C THR A 3 -7.80 -45.61 24.86
N ASP A 4 -7.53 -46.89 24.86
CA ASP A 4 -7.15 -47.79 23.80
C ASP A 4 -8.01 -47.63 22.55
N VAL A 5 -7.39 -47.28 21.42
CA VAL A 5 -7.98 -47.38 20.08
C VAL A 5 -7.01 -48.13 19.17
N GLN A 6 -6.92 -49.39 19.40
CA GLN A 6 -6.39 -50.33 18.40
C GLN A 6 -7.12 -51.65 18.60
N PRO A 7 -8.19 -51.94 17.89
CA PRO A 7 -8.21 -53.14 17.06
C PRO A 7 -9.24 -53.06 15.90
N ARG A 8 -9.29 -52.07 15.04
CA ARG A 8 -10.18 -52.10 13.89
C ARG A 8 -9.52 -52.27 12.52
N LEU A 9 -8.22 -52.07 12.44
CA LEU A 9 -7.48 -52.23 11.17
C LEU A 9 -7.09 -53.69 10.86
N LYS A 10 -6.95 -54.56 11.88
CA LYS A 10 -6.64 -55.97 11.66
C LYS A 10 -7.82 -56.79 11.11
N THR A 11 -9.05 -56.41 11.47
CA THR A 11 -10.25 -57.13 11.05
C THR A 11 -10.65 -56.86 9.57
N LEU A 12 -10.27 -55.74 9.00
CA LEU A 12 -10.58 -55.42 7.59
C LEU A 12 -9.62 -56.14 6.62
N PHE A 13 -8.38 -56.41 7.07
CA PHE A 13 -7.40 -57.12 6.25
C PHE A 13 -7.68 -58.64 6.22
N GLU A 14 -8.13 -59.20 7.34
CA GLU A 14 -8.52 -60.61 7.43
C GLU A 14 -9.87 -60.92 6.75
N GLU A 15 -10.81 -59.95 6.70
CA GLU A 15 -12.06 -60.16 6.00
C GLU A 15 -11.93 -60.17 4.45
N LYS A 16 -10.95 -59.41 3.88
CA LYS A 16 -10.71 -59.44 2.42
C LYS A 16 -10.05 -60.74 1.97
N ILE A 17 -9.20 -61.33 2.80
CA ILE A 17 -8.54 -62.61 2.53
C ILE A 17 -9.56 -63.78 2.70
N LEU A 18 -10.50 -63.69 3.66
CA LEU A 18 -11.54 -64.70 3.84
C LEU A 18 -12.64 -64.65 2.78
N LYS A 19 -12.94 -63.52 2.15
CA LYS A 19 -13.95 -63.43 1.09
C LYS A 19 -13.48 -64.05 -0.24
N ARG A 20 -12.17 -64.11 -0.50
CA ARG A 20 -11.64 -64.83 -1.68
C ARG A 20 -11.58 -66.36 -1.51
N LYS A 21 -11.72 -66.89 -0.26
CA LYS A 21 -11.69 -68.32 0.02
C LYS A 21 -13.07 -68.97 0.10
N ALA A 22 -14.18 -68.24 -0.11
CA ALA A 22 -15.51 -68.76 0.15
C ALA A 22 -16.39 -68.89 -1.12
N MET A 23 -15.79 -69.27 -2.24
CA MET A 23 -16.59 -69.59 -3.43
C MET A 23 -16.20 -70.97 -4.03
N PHE A 24 -16.10 -71.98 -3.15
CA PHE A 24 -16.12 -73.36 -3.59
C PHE A 24 -17.21 -74.10 -2.84
N ILE A 25 -18.25 -74.43 -3.53
CA ILE A 25 -19.26 -75.41 -3.09
C ILE A 25 -18.79 -76.78 -3.55
N PRO A 26 -18.47 -77.68 -2.62
CA PRO A 26 -18.22 -79.07 -3.04
C PRO A 26 -19.56 -79.78 -3.25
N ILE A 27 -19.78 -80.21 -4.43
CA ILE A 27 -20.83 -81.20 -4.69
C ILE A 27 -20.32 -82.54 -4.20
N LEU A 28 -20.79 -82.99 -3.03
CA LEU A 28 -20.56 -84.35 -2.49
C LEU A 28 -21.43 -85.32 -3.16
N GLY A 29 -20.91 -86.19 -4.03
CA GLY A 29 -21.56 -87.40 -4.52
C GLY A 29 -20.78 -88.58 -3.97
N VAL A 30 -21.30 -89.15 -2.88
CA VAL A 30 -20.80 -90.41 -2.34
C VAL A 30 -21.24 -91.56 -3.21
N ALA A 31 -20.32 -92.22 -3.84
CA ALA A 31 -20.55 -93.61 -4.32
C ALA A 31 -19.34 -94.46 -3.83
N THR A 32 -19.62 -95.22 -2.72
CA THR A 32 -18.71 -96.23 -2.21
C THR A 32 -18.74 -97.46 -3.07
N PHE A 33 -17.73 -97.76 -3.81
CA PHE A 33 -17.47 -99.10 -4.32
C PHE A 33 -16.07 -99.54 -3.90
N MET A 34 -16.06 -100.51 -3.00
CA MET A 34 -14.85 -101.32 -2.77
C MET A 34 -14.62 -102.27 -3.99
N LEU A 35 -13.56 -102.14 -4.69
CA LEU A 35 -12.95 -103.15 -5.49
C LEU A 35 -11.44 -103.24 -5.18
N VAL A 36 -11.08 -104.41 -4.68
CA VAL A 36 -9.68 -104.76 -4.41
C VAL A 36 -9.04 -105.13 -5.74
N GLY A 37 -7.87 -104.44 -5.98
CA GLY A 37 -6.76 -104.93 -6.74
C GLY A 37 -6.91 -104.98 -8.28
N TYR A 38 -6.47 -103.98 -8.88
CA TYR A 38 -5.48 -103.95 -9.98
C TYR A 38 -4.85 -102.51 -9.89
N ALA A 39 -3.56 -102.44 -9.59
CA ALA A 39 -2.81 -101.27 -9.85
C ALA A 39 -2.82 -101.07 -11.38
N GLY A 40 -3.89 -100.48 -11.88
CA GLY A 40 -4.00 -100.06 -13.27
C GLY A 40 -2.99 -98.91 -13.46
N VAL A 41 -2.17 -99.05 -14.45
CA VAL A 41 -1.30 -98.02 -14.91
C VAL A 41 -2.21 -96.83 -15.35
N ASP A 42 -2.13 -95.70 -14.76
CA ASP A 42 -2.86 -94.54 -15.20
C ASP A 42 -2.34 -94.13 -16.58
N HIS A 43 -3.26 -93.90 -17.50
CA HIS A 43 -3.02 -93.47 -18.89
C HIS A 43 -3.67 -92.14 -19.22
N GLU A 44 -4.42 -91.56 -18.27
CA GLU A 44 -5.04 -90.26 -18.44
C GLU A 44 -4.03 -89.19 -17.95
N LYS A 45 -3.99 -88.12 -18.67
CA LYS A 45 -3.11 -86.99 -18.35
C LYS A 45 -3.84 -85.96 -17.49
N PRO A 46 -3.14 -85.23 -16.67
CA PRO A 46 -3.71 -84.09 -15.93
C PRO A 46 -4.50 -83.11 -16.85
N GLU A 47 -5.55 -82.51 -16.34
CA GLU A 47 -6.33 -81.50 -17.04
C GLU A 47 -6.03 -80.13 -16.43
N ILE A 48 -5.47 -79.21 -17.25
CA ILE A 48 -5.21 -77.83 -16.87
C ILE A 48 -6.49 -77.03 -17.12
N LEU A 49 -7.21 -76.64 -16.07
CA LEU A 49 -8.50 -76.00 -16.14
C LEU A 49 -8.39 -74.49 -16.42
N SER A 50 -7.34 -73.85 -15.88
CA SER A 50 -7.13 -72.42 -16.10
C SER A 50 -6.92 -72.11 -17.58
N ASP A 51 -7.67 -71.12 -18.11
CA ASP A 51 -7.48 -70.48 -19.41
C ASP A 51 -6.84 -69.11 -19.27
N HIS A 52 -7.14 -68.43 -18.15
CA HIS A 52 -6.78 -67.08 -17.86
C HIS A 52 -6.47 -66.90 -16.36
N ILE A 53 -5.39 -66.14 -16.06
CA ILE A 53 -4.95 -65.78 -14.71
C ILE A 53 -4.66 -64.29 -14.70
N GLU A 54 -5.13 -63.56 -13.71
CA GLU A 54 -4.71 -62.17 -13.43
C GLU A 54 -3.70 -62.14 -12.31
N ILE A 55 -2.62 -61.43 -12.51
CA ILE A 55 -1.59 -61.19 -11.47
C ILE A 55 -1.35 -59.69 -11.28
N PRO A 56 -1.29 -59.24 -10.04
CA PRO A 56 -0.96 -57.84 -9.75
C PRO A 56 0.43 -57.48 -10.28
N TYR A 57 0.58 -56.21 -10.71
CA TYR A 57 1.85 -55.67 -11.13
C TYR A 57 2.93 -55.86 -10.06
N GLY A 58 4.07 -56.41 -10.46
CA GLY A 58 5.22 -56.68 -9.58
C GLY A 58 5.10 -57.97 -8.76
N GLU A 59 3.96 -58.62 -8.73
CA GLU A 59 3.83 -59.94 -8.07
C GLU A 59 4.40 -61.05 -8.95
N LYS A 60 4.93 -62.05 -8.30
CA LYS A 60 5.53 -63.19 -8.99
C LYS A 60 4.42 -64.16 -9.40
N PHE A 61 4.53 -64.69 -10.61
CA PHE A 61 3.73 -65.80 -11.06
C PHE A 61 4.08 -67.02 -10.24
N ASP A 62 3.07 -67.70 -9.68
CA ASP A 62 3.19 -68.97 -8.95
C ASP A 62 2.33 -70.05 -9.64
N THR A 63 2.89 -71.24 -9.79
CA THR A 63 2.18 -72.38 -10.35
C THR A 63 0.94 -72.75 -9.52
N ASP A 64 0.92 -72.35 -8.24
CA ASP A 64 -0.24 -72.58 -7.36
C ASP A 64 -1.50 -71.79 -7.80
N MET A 65 -1.31 -70.78 -8.64
CA MET A 65 -2.43 -70.03 -9.24
C MET A 65 -3.17 -70.77 -10.36
N ILE A 66 -2.61 -71.88 -10.84
CA ILE A 66 -3.14 -72.66 -11.95
C ILE A 66 -4.06 -73.74 -11.41
N ASP A 67 -5.31 -73.79 -11.84
CA ASP A 67 -6.22 -74.90 -11.53
C ASP A 67 -5.91 -76.07 -12.41
N ILE A 68 -5.51 -77.17 -11.77
CA ILE A 68 -5.19 -78.46 -12.44
C ILE A 68 -5.81 -79.57 -11.64
N ILE A 69 -6.43 -80.52 -12.34
CA ILE A 69 -6.99 -81.73 -11.76
C ILE A 69 -6.41 -82.94 -12.47
N ASP A 70 -6.38 -84.04 -11.76
CA ASP A 70 -6.04 -85.36 -12.29
C ASP A 70 -7.04 -86.39 -11.77
N ASN A 71 -7.22 -87.47 -12.51
CA ASN A 71 -8.15 -88.54 -12.16
C ASN A 71 -7.62 -89.48 -11.05
N HIS A 72 -6.33 -89.47 -10.84
CA HIS A 72 -5.65 -90.36 -9.93
C HIS A 72 -4.79 -89.64 -8.86
N ASP A 73 -4.06 -88.61 -9.28
CA ASP A 73 -3.08 -87.95 -8.46
C ASP A 73 -3.63 -86.67 -7.81
N GLU A 74 -3.29 -86.45 -6.55
CA GLU A 74 -3.55 -85.19 -5.89
C GLU A 74 -2.66 -84.08 -6.51
N ARG A 75 -3.13 -82.81 -6.52
CA ARG A 75 -2.38 -81.70 -7.06
C ARG A 75 -0.91 -81.64 -6.56
N SER A 76 -0.67 -81.97 -5.30
CA SER A 76 0.66 -81.96 -4.66
C SER A 76 1.61 -83.04 -5.20
N GLU A 77 1.09 -83.97 -5.93
CA GLU A 77 1.81 -85.10 -6.55
C GLU A 77 2.15 -84.85 -8.01
N LEU A 78 1.53 -83.78 -8.61
CA LEU A 78 1.79 -83.37 -9.99
C LEU A 78 3.09 -82.53 -10.05
N VAL A 79 3.89 -82.77 -11.08
CA VAL A 79 5.01 -81.88 -11.43
C VAL A 79 4.51 -80.85 -12.41
N ILE A 80 4.44 -79.59 -11.95
CA ILE A 80 3.92 -78.47 -12.75
C ILE A 80 5.08 -77.56 -13.11
N ASN A 81 5.28 -77.35 -14.40
CA ASN A 81 6.27 -76.43 -14.96
C ASN A 81 5.55 -75.34 -15.77
N ALA A 82 5.97 -74.12 -15.64
CA ALA A 82 5.48 -73.01 -16.41
C ALA A 82 6.62 -72.26 -17.12
N ASN A 83 6.52 -72.08 -18.40
CA ASN A 83 7.47 -71.29 -19.16
C ASN A 83 7.11 -69.81 -19.07
N THR A 84 7.73 -69.13 -18.13
CA THR A 84 7.51 -67.73 -17.84
C THR A 84 8.53 -66.78 -18.54
N GLN A 85 9.26 -67.22 -19.55
CA GLN A 85 10.29 -66.41 -20.21
C GLN A 85 9.74 -65.16 -20.90
N SER A 86 8.50 -65.22 -21.41
CA SER A 86 7.79 -64.11 -22.05
C SER A 86 7.06 -63.20 -21.04
N LEU A 87 6.88 -63.67 -19.79
CA LEU A 87 6.11 -62.94 -18.78
C LEU A 87 6.99 -61.89 -18.09
N ASN A 88 6.59 -60.64 -18.24
CA ASN A 88 7.16 -59.51 -17.52
C ASN A 88 6.19 -58.95 -16.49
N VAL A 89 6.29 -59.35 -15.25
CA VAL A 89 5.41 -58.95 -14.15
C VAL A 89 5.50 -57.46 -13.81
N ASN A 90 6.54 -56.75 -14.30
CA ASN A 90 6.74 -55.32 -14.11
C ASN A 90 6.28 -54.50 -15.34
N GLN A 91 5.40 -55.09 -16.19
CA GLN A 91 4.81 -54.41 -17.32
C GLN A 91 3.39 -54.89 -17.49
N LEU A 92 2.45 -53.96 -17.48
CA LEU A 92 1.01 -54.29 -17.74
C LEU A 92 0.85 -54.90 -19.13
N GLY A 93 -0.04 -55.89 -19.23
CA GLY A 93 -0.38 -56.51 -20.50
C GLY A 93 -0.69 -57.97 -20.39
N SER A 94 -1.06 -58.57 -21.55
CA SER A 94 -1.40 -59.97 -21.66
C SER A 94 -0.25 -60.79 -22.20
N TYR A 95 0.09 -61.83 -21.50
CA TYR A 95 1.20 -62.72 -21.80
C TYR A 95 0.70 -64.15 -22.01
N GLN A 96 1.37 -64.90 -22.86
CA GLN A 96 1.12 -66.32 -23.05
C GLN A 96 2.14 -67.14 -22.28
N VAL A 97 1.68 -68.02 -21.40
CA VAL A 97 2.51 -68.90 -20.58
C VAL A 97 2.14 -70.36 -20.93
N GLU A 98 3.13 -71.11 -21.38
CA GLU A 98 2.96 -72.53 -21.60
C GLU A 98 3.15 -73.23 -20.26
N VAL A 99 2.15 -74.03 -19.89
CA VAL A 99 2.11 -74.82 -18.65
C VAL A 99 2.16 -76.29 -19.04
N GLU A 100 3.06 -77.00 -18.41
CA GLU A 100 3.22 -78.46 -18.49
C GLU A 100 2.88 -79.05 -17.13
N ALA A 101 1.97 -80.00 -17.08
CA ALA A 101 1.64 -80.78 -15.90
C ALA A 101 1.90 -82.26 -16.14
N THR A 102 2.66 -82.90 -15.25
CA THR A 102 3.04 -84.30 -15.36
C THR A 102 2.63 -85.06 -14.10
N ASP A 103 1.93 -86.15 -14.25
CA ASP A 103 1.53 -87.05 -13.14
C ASP A 103 2.59 -87.98 -12.74
N GLN A 104 2.34 -88.86 -11.74
CA GLN A 104 3.26 -89.88 -11.26
C GLN A 104 3.54 -91.05 -12.26
N PHE A 105 2.64 -91.15 -13.28
CA PHE A 105 2.75 -92.14 -14.35
C PHE A 105 3.41 -91.60 -15.62
N ASN A 106 3.92 -90.34 -15.57
CA ASN A 106 4.49 -89.57 -16.69
C ASN A 106 3.53 -89.29 -17.84
N ASN A 107 2.23 -89.18 -17.57
CA ASN A 107 1.31 -88.57 -18.56
C ASN A 107 1.42 -87.07 -18.47
N VAL A 108 1.53 -86.42 -19.64
CA VAL A 108 1.85 -85.02 -19.72
C VAL A 108 0.72 -84.27 -20.40
N ALA A 109 0.27 -83.22 -19.74
CA ALA A 109 -0.62 -82.21 -20.31
C ALA A 109 0.18 -80.93 -20.57
N VAL A 110 -0.05 -80.32 -21.74
CA VAL A 110 0.52 -78.99 -22.07
C VAL A 110 -0.62 -78.11 -22.50
N LYS A 111 -0.67 -76.88 -21.92
CA LYS A 111 -1.65 -75.87 -22.27
C LYS A 111 -1.04 -74.49 -22.22
N THR A 112 -1.32 -73.67 -23.19
CA THR A 112 -0.99 -72.25 -23.14
C THR A 112 -2.12 -71.49 -22.47
N ILE A 113 -1.83 -70.81 -21.41
CA ILE A 113 -2.76 -69.97 -20.67
C ILE A 113 -2.44 -68.50 -20.89
N GLN A 114 -3.45 -67.61 -20.83
CA GLN A 114 -3.26 -66.19 -20.79
C GLN A 114 -3.01 -65.74 -19.37
N VAL A 115 -1.94 -64.92 -19.17
CA VAL A 115 -1.64 -64.29 -17.91
C VAL A 115 -1.67 -62.78 -18.12
N ASP A 116 -2.61 -62.14 -17.47
CA ASP A 116 -2.73 -60.69 -17.52
C ASP A 116 -2.09 -60.06 -16.31
N VAL A 117 -1.09 -59.23 -16.53
CA VAL A 117 -0.50 -58.38 -15.50
C VAL A 117 -1.34 -57.13 -15.41
N VAL A 118 -2.02 -56.93 -14.28
CA VAL A 118 -2.97 -55.85 -14.04
C VAL A 118 -2.53 -54.98 -12.90
N ASP A 119 -2.94 -53.73 -12.94
CA ASP A 119 -2.78 -52.82 -11.82
C ASP A 119 -4.09 -52.82 -11.02
N ASP A 120 -4.05 -53.29 -9.79
CA ASP A 120 -5.18 -53.37 -8.85
C ASP A 120 -4.93 -52.56 -7.55
N GLU A 121 -3.79 -51.87 -7.45
CA GLU A 121 -3.52 -50.97 -6.34
C GLU A 121 -4.08 -49.56 -6.65
N SER A 122 -4.68 -48.94 -5.63
CA SER A 122 -5.10 -47.55 -5.73
C SER A 122 -3.97 -46.60 -5.32
N PRO A 123 -3.89 -45.43 -5.90
CA PRO A 123 -2.89 -44.41 -5.51
C PRO A 123 -2.92 -44.09 -4.02
N LYS A 124 -1.76 -43.74 -3.47
CA LYS A 124 -1.59 -43.36 -2.06
C LYS A 124 -1.35 -41.88 -1.93
N ILE A 125 -2.22 -41.19 -1.15
CA ILE A 125 -2.11 -39.76 -0.90
C ILE A 125 -1.30 -39.53 0.38
N LYS A 126 -0.38 -38.54 0.34
CA LYS A 126 0.42 -38.09 1.49
C LYS A 126 0.34 -36.59 1.63
N THR A 127 0.29 -36.10 2.88
CA THR A 127 0.38 -34.66 3.17
C THR A 127 1.81 -34.17 3.01
N VAL A 128 1.96 -32.96 2.50
CA VAL A 128 3.23 -32.23 2.35
C VAL A 128 3.12 -30.89 3.08
N GLY A 129 4.17 -30.52 3.82
CA GLY A 129 4.19 -29.24 4.55
C GLY A 129 3.78 -29.37 6.02
N ALA A 130 3.41 -28.22 6.60
CA ALA A 130 3.04 -28.16 8.01
C ALA A 130 1.71 -28.88 8.28
N SER A 131 1.76 -29.88 9.14
CA SER A 131 0.59 -30.63 9.59
C SER A 131 0.78 -31.03 11.05
N ASN A 132 -0.21 -30.76 11.88
CA ASN A 132 -0.21 -31.19 13.27
C ASN A 132 -0.84 -32.59 13.49
N GLY A 133 -1.03 -33.34 12.40
CA GLY A 133 -1.65 -34.66 12.41
C GLY A 133 -3.19 -34.65 12.37
N TYR A 134 -3.82 -33.49 12.55
CA TYR A 134 -5.28 -33.31 12.49
C TYR A 134 -5.71 -32.37 11.35
N TYR A 135 -4.88 -31.38 11.04
CA TYR A 135 -5.14 -30.37 10.01
C TYR A 135 -3.91 -30.14 9.16
N ILE A 136 -4.15 -29.80 7.90
CA ILE A 136 -3.15 -29.22 7.02
C ILE A 136 -3.25 -27.70 7.21
N GLU A 137 -2.18 -27.06 7.65
CA GLU A 137 -2.13 -25.63 7.87
C GLU A 137 -1.92 -24.89 6.55
N VAL A 138 -2.79 -23.90 6.27
CA VAL A 138 -2.78 -23.13 5.03
C VAL A 138 -2.77 -21.65 5.39
N PRO A 139 -1.81 -20.89 4.88
CA PRO A 139 -1.83 -19.45 5.06
C PRO A 139 -3.07 -18.84 4.39
N VAL A 140 -3.70 -17.86 5.05
CA VAL A 140 -4.75 -17.06 4.41
C VAL A 140 -4.16 -16.40 3.16
N PHE A 141 -4.95 -16.37 2.06
CA PHE A 141 -4.50 -15.98 0.72
C PHE A 141 -3.36 -16.82 0.13
N GLY A 142 -3.04 -17.97 0.74
CA GLY A 142 -2.11 -18.94 0.20
C GLY A 142 -2.63 -19.67 -1.05
N SER A 143 -1.90 -20.67 -1.49
CA SER A 143 -2.30 -21.45 -2.68
C SER A 143 -3.63 -22.17 -2.43
N SER A 144 -4.54 -22.14 -3.41
CA SER A 144 -5.73 -22.98 -3.44
C SER A 144 -5.50 -24.31 -4.18
N ASP A 145 -4.32 -24.51 -4.75
CA ASP A 145 -3.92 -25.73 -5.42
C ASP A 145 -3.55 -26.80 -4.41
N LEU A 146 -4.29 -27.91 -4.39
CA LEU A 146 -4.10 -29.01 -3.47
C LEU A 146 -2.72 -29.68 -3.63
N SER A 147 -2.10 -29.62 -4.80
CA SER A 147 -0.76 -30.14 -5.05
C SER A 147 0.34 -29.48 -4.20
N SER A 148 0.04 -28.30 -3.66
CA SER A 148 0.91 -27.60 -2.70
C SER A 148 0.94 -28.29 -1.32
N TYR A 149 -0.08 -29.07 -1.01
CA TYR A 149 -0.31 -29.65 0.32
C TYR A 149 -0.39 -31.18 0.31
N LEU A 150 -0.68 -31.77 -0.83
CA LEU A 150 -0.88 -33.19 -1.02
C LEU A 150 0.01 -33.69 -2.17
N LYS A 151 0.50 -34.90 -2.03
CA LYS A 151 1.18 -35.65 -3.08
C LYS A 151 0.52 -37.02 -3.20
N ALA A 152 0.34 -37.49 -4.43
CA ALA A 152 -0.19 -38.80 -4.69
C ALA A 152 0.80 -39.61 -5.53
N THR A 153 0.99 -40.85 -5.13
CA THR A 153 1.88 -41.78 -5.83
C THR A 153 1.22 -43.14 -6.00
N ASP A 154 1.48 -43.72 -7.12
CA ASP A 154 1.01 -45.05 -7.49
C ASP A 154 2.20 -45.98 -7.81
N ASN A 155 1.97 -47.29 -7.71
CA ASN A 155 3.02 -48.29 -7.94
C ASN A 155 3.37 -48.48 -9.42
N VAL A 156 2.42 -48.22 -10.32
CA VAL A 156 2.59 -48.35 -11.78
C VAL A 156 2.79 -46.97 -12.41
N ASP A 157 1.92 -46.02 -12.10
CA ASP A 157 1.89 -44.70 -12.74
C ASP A 157 2.87 -43.67 -12.12
N GLY A 158 3.42 -44.01 -10.94
CA GLY A 158 4.37 -43.14 -10.25
C GLY A 158 3.70 -41.90 -9.64
N ASP A 159 4.09 -40.70 -10.05
CA ASP A 159 3.54 -39.44 -9.53
C ASP A 159 2.22 -39.11 -10.22
N VAL A 160 1.12 -39.33 -9.51
CA VAL A 160 -0.26 -39.02 -9.95
C VAL A 160 -0.82 -37.79 -9.25
N THR A 161 0.04 -36.97 -8.62
CA THR A 161 -0.34 -35.69 -7.97
C THR A 161 -1.15 -34.77 -8.89
N PRO A 162 -0.85 -34.61 -10.21
CA PRO A 162 -1.62 -33.74 -11.10
C PRO A 162 -3.09 -34.17 -11.30
N PHE A 163 -3.44 -35.38 -10.92
CA PHE A 163 -4.79 -35.93 -11.03
C PHE A 163 -5.58 -35.85 -9.72
N ILE A 164 -5.06 -35.16 -8.72
CA ILE A 164 -5.79 -34.91 -7.47
C ILE A 164 -6.99 -34.00 -7.76
N GLU A 165 -8.17 -34.46 -7.44
CA GLU A 165 -9.43 -33.73 -7.52
C GLU A 165 -10.06 -33.58 -6.14
N SER A 166 -11.02 -32.67 -5.99
CA SER A 166 -11.79 -32.50 -4.76
C SER A 166 -13.25 -32.16 -5.05
N ASP A 167 -14.12 -32.44 -4.07
CA ASP A 167 -15.55 -32.14 -4.11
C ASP A 167 -15.86 -30.64 -4.25
N LYS A 168 -14.95 -29.78 -3.78
CA LYS A 168 -15.03 -28.31 -3.86
C LYS A 168 -13.63 -27.68 -3.85
N GLN A 169 -13.54 -26.44 -4.30
CA GLN A 169 -12.30 -25.68 -4.29
C GLN A 169 -11.92 -25.25 -2.85
N LEU A 170 -10.65 -25.32 -2.51
CA LEU A 170 -10.11 -24.77 -1.27
C LEU A 170 -10.19 -23.25 -1.31
N ASP A 171 -10.98 -22.65 -0.42
CA ASP A 171 -11.13 -21.19 -0.29
C ASP A 171 -10.14 -20.67 0.75
N THR A 172 -8.99 -20.21 0.30
CA THR A 172 -7.96 -19.65 1.18
C THR A 172 -8.21 -18.20 1.60
N SER A 173 -9.27 -17.56 1.10
CA SER A 173 -9.63 -16.19 1.46
C SER A 173 -10.34 -16.07 2.82
N LYS A 174 -10.83 -17.20 3.35
CA LYS A 174 -11.60 -17.23 4.61
C LYS A 174 -10.89 -18.06 5.66
N GLN A 175 -10.59 -17.44 6.80
CA GLN A 175 -10.06 -18.14 7.96
C GLN A 175 -11.04 -19.20 8.48
N GLY A 176 -10.47 -20.27 9.03
CA GLY A 176 -11.21 -21.35 9.64
C GLY A 176 -10.91 -22.71 9.03
N THR A 177 -11.65 -23.74 9.46
CA THR A 177 -11.45 -25.12 9.01
C THR A 177 -12.37 -25.43 7.84
N GLN A 178 -11.79 -25.98 6.78
CA GLN A 178 -12.50 -26.54 5.64
C GLN A 178 -12.18 -28.02 5.52
N THR A 179 -13.21 -28.84 5.27
CA THR A 179 -13.03 -30.26 4.98
C THR A 179 -13.37 -30.51 3.53
N LEU A 180 -12.43 -31.10 2.79
CA LEU A 180 -12.61 -31.46 1.38
C LEU A 180 -12.52 -32.98 1.26
N GLU A 181 -13.42 -33.57 0.45
CA GLU A 181 -13.24 -34.93 -0.06
C GLU A 181 -12.30 -34.87 -1.26
N VAL A 182 -11.14 -35.46 -1.11
CA VAL A 182 -10.09 -35.50 -2.13
C VAL A 182 -10.08 -36.89 -2.76
N SER A 183 -10.01 -36.92 -4.08
CA SER A 183 -9.87 -38.16 -4.84
C SER A 183 -8.73 -38.09 -5.83
N VAL A 184 -8.13 -39.24 -6.11
CA VAL A 184 -7.12 -39.42 -7.15
C VAL A 184 -7.32 -40.79 -7.79
N SER A 185 -7.23 -40.83 -9.09
CA SER A 185 -7.29 -42.08 -9.86
C SER A 185 -6.01 -42.25 -10.67
N ASP A 186 -5.61 -43.55 -10.81
CA ASP A 186 -4.56 -43.93 -11.75
C ASP A 186 -5.11 -44.14 -13.16
N ASN A 187 -4.24 -44.50 -14.10
CA ASN A 187 -4.65 -44.79 -15.48
C ASN A 187 -5.42 -46.14 -15.64
N SER A 188 -5.31 -47.01 -14.65
CA SER A 188 -6.03 -48.29 -14.60
C SER A 188 -7.45 -48.17 -14.07
N GLY A 189 -7.79 -46.98 -13.46
CA GLY A 189 -9.08 -46.67 -12.91
C GLY A 189 -9.23 -46.95 -11.41
N ASN A 190 -8.16 -47.37 -10.73
CA ASN A 190 -8.20 -47.52 -9.29
C ASN A 190 -8.24 -46.15 -8.65
N THR A 191 -9.07 -45.97 -7.63
CA THR A 191 -9.32 -44.65 -7.05
C THR A 191 -9.19 -44.66 -5.53
N THR A 192 -8.47 -43.69 -5.02
CA THR A 192 -8.43 -43.37 -3.58
C THR A 192 -9.29 -42.16 -3.31
N LYS A 193 -10.10 -42.21 -2.23
CA LYS A 193 -10.91 -41.08 -1.72
C LYS A 193 -10.69 -40.94 -0.23
N GLU A 194 -10.31 -39.74 0.17
CA GLU A 194 -10.04 -39.42 1.58
C GLU A 194 -10.50 -38.00 1.92
N ALA A 195 -10.95 -37.79 3.16
CA ALA A 195 -11.34 -36.48 3.65
C ALA A 195 -10.15 -35.79 4.35
N TYR A 196 -9.78 -34.64 3.84
CA TYR A 196 -8.71 -33.80 4.42
C TYR A 196 -9.29 -32.54 5.06
N LYS A 197 -8.73 -32.16 6.21
CA LYS A 197 -9.10 -30.94 6.91
C LYS A 197 -7.98 -29.92 6.72
N PHE A 198 -8.35 -28.78 6.14
CA PHE A 198 -7.46 -27.63 5.95
C PHE A 198 -7.81 -26.56 6.97
N PHE A 199 -6.84 -26.06 7.71
CA PHE A 199 -6.99 -24.96 8.65
C PHE A 199 -6.35 -23.71 8.07
N ILE A 200 -7.20 -22.79 7.59
CA ILE A 200 -6.79 -21.54 6.99
C ILE A 200 -6.62 -20.53 8.13
N ALA A 201 -5.39 -20.06 8.32
CA ALA A 201 -5.04 -19.13 9.38
C ALA A 201 -4.13 -18.01 8.87
N ASP A 202 -4.13 -16.92 9.60
CA ASP A 202 -3.11 -15.90 9.42
C ASP A 202 -1.80 -16.37 10.05
N MET A 203 -0.79 -16.50 9.22
CA MET A 203 0.56 -16.95 9.59
C MET A 203 1.61 -15.89 9.26
N GLN A 204 1.19 -14.72 8.79
CA GLN A 204 2.09 -13.66 8.39
C GLN A 204 2.13 -12.59 9.48
N ALA A 205 3.34 -12.29 9.95
CA ALA A 205 3.52 -11.20 10.90
C ALA A 205 3.41 -9.83 10.21
N PRO A 206 2.95 -8.80 10.92
CA PRO A 206 2.92 -7.44 10.41
C PRO A 206 4.30 -6.99 9.91
N LYS A 207 4.34 -6.30 8.79
CA LYS A 207 5.56 -5.76 8.21
C LYS A 207 5.80 -4.34 8.72
N ILE A 208 6.88 -4.15 9.46
CA ILE A 208 7.37 -2.82 9.85
C ILE A 208 8.30 -2.31 8.74
N THR A 209 8.01 -1.13 8.20
CA THR A 209 8.83 -0.48 7.17
C THR A 209 9.30 0.87 7.69
N LEU A 210 10.60 1.04 7.90
CA LEU A 210 11.22 2.28 8.35
C LEU A 210 11.32 3.29 7.21
N LYS A 211 10.98 4.57 7.46
CA LYS A 211 11.02 5.64 6.47
C LYS A 211 12.44 6.14 6.17
N SER A 212 13.34 6.06 7.15
CA SER A 212 14.68 6.68 7.08
C SER A 212 15.78 5.81 7.68
N GLY A 213 15.55 4.50 7.86
CA GLY A 213 16.49 3.61 8.55
C GLY A 213 16.32 3.61 10.07
N ASN A 214 17.26 2.97 10.76
CA ASN A 214 17.15 2.71 12.20
C ASN A 214 17.60 3.90 13.07
N ASP A 215 18.48 4.77 12.57
CA ASP A 215 18.93 5.94 13.29
C ASP A 215 17.98 7.10 13.05
N ILE A 216 17.26 7.51 14.07
CA ILE A 216 16.25 8.55 13.99
C ILE A 216 16.59 9.75 14.86
N THR A 217 16.16 10.91 14.40
CA THR A 217 16.22 12.14 15.18
C THR A 217 14.82 12.49 15.67
N VAL A 218 14.67 12.69 16.97
CA VAL A 218 13.45 13.15 17.62
C VAL A 218 13.61 14.61 17.98
N ASN A 219 12.66 15.46 17.59
CA ASN A 219 12.76 16.88 17.88
C ASN A 219 12.63 17.15 19.39
N TYR A 220 13.47 18.06 19.91
CA TYR A 220 13.42 18.47 21.31
C TYR A 220 12.04 18.97 21.72
N GLY A 221 11.54 18.48 22.86
CA GLY A 221 10.24 18.86 23.41
C GLY A 221 9.01 18.35 22.67
N SER A 222 9.16 17.61 21.55
CA SER A 222 8.04 17.01 20.84
C SER A 222 7.58 15.70 21.49
N GLU A 223 6.35 15.29 21.22
CA GLU A 223 5.88 13.94 21.51
C GLU A 223 6.45 12.95 20.50
N PHE A 224 6.95 11.81 20.97
CA PHE A 224 7.37 10.74 20.07
C PHE A 224 6.14 10.06 19.46
N LYS A 225 6.03 10.10 18.14
CA LYS A 225 4.97 9.43 17.37
C LYS A 225 5.62 8.47 16.40
N TRP A 226 5.39 7.19 16.57
CA TRP A 226 5.99 6.15 15.72
C TRP A 226 5.65 6.32 14.24
N GLN A 227 4.45 6.85 13.94
CA GLN A 227 3.97 7.11 12.58
C GLN A 227 4.87 8.07 11.80
N ASP A 228 5.65 8.91 12.48
CA ASP A 228 6.58 9.82 11.82
C ASP A 228 7.79 9.08 11.23
N TYR A 229 8.13 7.90 11.76
CA TYR A 229 9.35 7.16 11.44
C TYR A 229 9.12 5.87 10.67
N MET A 230 7.93 5.30 10.70
CA MET A 230 7.64 4.02 10.07
C MET A 230 6.19 3.88 9.61
N THR A 231 5.94 2.84 8.81
CA THR A 231 4.61 2.29 8.54
C THR A 231 4.56 0.84 9.00
N ILE A 232 3.38 0.39 9.40
CA ILE A 232 3.12 -1.00 9.78
C ILE A 232 1.93 -1.47 8.94
N GLU A 233 2.15 -2.54 8.20
CA GLU A 233 1.17 -3.11 7.29
C GLU A 233 1.02 -4.61 7.56
N ASP A 234 -0.18 -5.10 7.47
CA ASP A 234 -0.49 -6.51 7.62
C ASP A 234 -1.43 -6.98 6.50
N ASN A 235 -1.44 -8.29 6.24
CA ASN A 235 -2.25 -8.87 5.18
C ASN A 235 -3.76 -8.91 5.52
N LEU A 236 -4.13 -8.88 6.81
CA LEU A 236 -5.50 -8.93 7.29
C LEU A 236 -5.87 -7.79 8.22
N ASP A 237 -4.97 -7.40 9.12
CA ASP A 237 -5.25 -6.37 10.11
C ASP A 237 -5.01 -4.97 9.54
N VAL A 238 -6.05 -4.15 9.46
CA VAL A 238 -6.00 -2.81 8.85
C VAL A 238 -5.22 -1.82 9.71
N ASN A 239 -5.28 -1.96 11.04
CA ASN A 239 -4.65 -1.03 11.99
C ASN A 239 -3.89 -1.83 13.04
N VAL A 240 -2.61 -2.02 12.84
CA VAL A 240 -1.73 -2.64 13.83
C VAL A 240 -1.02 -1.55 14.63
N GLU A 241 -1.38 -1.43 15.91
CA GLU A 241 -0.71 -0.51 16.83
C GLU A 241 0.48 -1.21 17.49
N PRO A 242 1.69 -0.66 17.37
CA PRO A 242 2.87 -1.28 17.96
C PRO A 242 2.96 -1.04 19.45
N GLN A 243 3.52 -2.01 20.15
CA GLN A 243 4.09 -1.80 21.47
C GLN A 243 5.51 -1.25 21.31
N ILE A 244 5.85 -0.19 22.07
CA ILE A 244 7.19 0.38 22.07
C ILE A 244 7.85 0.11 23.43
N GLU A 245 8.92 -0.63 23.39
CA GLU A 245 9.78 -0.86 24.55
C GLU A 245 10.96 0.10 24.52
N GLY A 246 11.35 0.60 25.69
CA GLY A 246 12.33 1.68 25.84
C GLY A 246 11.64 3.00 26.15
N LYS A 247 12.41 4.01 26.46
CA LYS A 247 11.93 5.37 26.78
C LYS A 247 12.92 6.41 26.25
N ILE A 248 12.38 7.48 25.69
CA ILE A 248 13.11 8.66 25.31
C ILE A 248 12.50 9.88 26.00
N ASP A 249 13.32 10.66 26.70
CA ASP A 249 12.91 11.95 27.24
C ASP A 249 13.25 13.05 26.24
N THR A 250 12.26 13.48 25.48
CA THR A 250 12.44 14.48 24.43
C THR A 250 12.82 15.86 24.97
N LYS A 251 12.74 16.09 26.29
CA LYS A 251 13.18 17.34 26.93
C LYS A 251 14.66 17.32 27.35
N GLN A 252 15.37 16.25 27.05
CA GLN A 252 16.79 16.14 27.29
C GLN A 252 17.54 16.16 25.97
N LEU A 253 18.19 17.30 25.66
CA LEU A 253 18.99 17.47 24.42
C LEU A 253 20.12 16.43 24.37
N ASP A 254 20.39 15.92 23.18
CA ASP A 254 21.40 14.88 22.89
C ASP A 254 21.20 13.54 23.61
N GLN A 255 20.04 13.34 24.25
CA GLN A 255 19.73 12.03 24.79
C GLN A 255 19.68 11.01 23.65
N GLN A 256 20.33 9.88 23.88
CA GLN A 256 20.24 8.70 23.03
C GLN A 256 19.42 7.61 23.72
N ALA A 257 18.57 6.95 22.96
CA ALA A 257 17.77 5.84 23.44
C ALA A 257 17.60 4.77 22.34
N THR A 258 17.64 3.53 22.75
CA THR A 258 17.23 2.41 21.89
C THR A 258 15.77 2.08 22.18
N LEU A 259 14.94 2.17 21.16
CA LEU A 259 13.52 1.86 21.22
C LEU A 259 13.26 0.58 20.40
N THR A 260 12.64 -0.43 21.00
CA THR A 260 12.20 -1.62 20.29
C THR A 260 10.72 -1.49 19.96
N VAL A 261 10.40 -1.55 18.70
CA VAL A 261 9.04 -1.52 18.16
C VAL A 261 8.59 -2.94 17.92
N ILE A 262 7.48 -3.35 18.51
CA ILE A 262 6.92 -4.69 18.40
C ILE A 262 5.52 -4.53 17.80
N ALA A 263 5.34 -5.01 16.59
CA ALA A 263 4.03 -5.09 15.96
C ALA A 263 3.49 -6.52 16.12
N LYS A 264 2.25 -6.63 16.55
CA LYS A 264 1.55 -7.90 16.75
C LYS A 264 0.17 -7.79 16.13
N ASP A 265 -0.18 -8.77 15.28
CA ASP A 265 -1.51 -8.90 14.68
C ASP A 265 -2.53 -9.55 15.64
N SER A 266 -3.76 -9.67 15.19
CA SER A 266 -4.85 -10.32 15.94
C SER A 266 -4.68 -11.84 16.03
N ALA A 267 -3.94 -12.46 15.10
CA ALA A 267 -3.61 -13.88 15.12
C ALA A 267 -2.48 -14.23 16.08
N GLY A 268 -1.70 -13.24 16.50
CA GLY A 268 -0.61 -13.39 17.44
C GLY A 268 0.78 -13.41 16.79
N ASN A 269 0.90 -13.28 15.46
CA ASN A 269 2.18 -13.18 14.79
C ASN A 269 2.85 -11.85 15.12
N THR A 270 4.16 -11.83 15.23
CA THR A 270 4.89 -10.66 15.71
C THR A 270 6.10 -10.36 14.84
N SER A 271 6.32 -9.07 14.61
CA SER A 271 7.57 -8.55 14.05
C SER A 271 8.19 -7.52 15.00
N LYS A 272 9.49 -7.32 14.88
CA LYS A 272 10.26 -6.40 15.73
C LYS A 272 11.25 -5.61 14.90
N GLU A 273 11.35 -4.31 15.24
CA GLU A 273 12.38 -3.43 14.71
C GLU A 273 12.99 -2.60 15.84
N THR A 274 14.23 -2.19 15.66
CA THR A 274 14.96 -1.40 16.65
C THR A 274 15.32 -0.04 16.07
N LEU A 275 15.01 1.02 16.82
CA LEU A 275 15.37 2.41 16.50
C LEU A 275 16.40 2.92 17.48
N ASN A 276 17.42 3.57 16.97
CA ASN A 276 18.39 4.36 17.74
C ASN A 276 17.95 5.82 17.67
N ALA A 277 17.25 6.28 18.67
CA ALA A 277 16.70 7.62 18.73
C ALA A 277 17.68 8.60 19.39
N THR A 278 17.91 9.74 18.77
CA THR A 278 18.69 10.86 19.34
C THR A 278 17.81 12.10 19.37
N VAL A 279 17.74 12.75 20.53
CA VAL A 279 17.00 14.02 20.69
C VAL A 279 17.88 15.18 20.21
N LYS A 280 17.37 15.94 19.23
CA LYS A 280 18.00 17.15 18.74
C LYS A 280 16.97 18.23 18.51
N ASP A 281 17.40 19.48 18.58
CA ASP A 281 16.58 20.56 18.07
C ASP A 281 16.77 20.66 16.55
N ILE A 282 15.70 20.46 15.81
CA ILE A 282 15.67 20.43 14.33
C ILE A 282 14.64 21.40 13.75
N THR A 283 14.05 22.25 14.57
CA THR A 283 13.03 23.20 14.12
C THR A 283 13.40 24.61 14.54
N GLY A 284 13.39 25.55 13.61
CA GLY A 284 13.61 26.96 13.93
C GLY A 284 12.39 27.61 14.57
N PRO A 285 12.56 28.84 15.10
CA PRO A 285 11.53 29.52 15.87
C PRO A 285 10.25 29.76 15.06
N LYS A 286 9.10 29.56 15.66
CA LYS A 286 7.79 29.86 15.07
C LYS A 286 7.55 31.37 15.18
N ILE A 287 7.70 32.07 14.05
CA ILE A 287 7.46 33.52 13.94
C ILE A 287 5.98 33.76 13.57
N VAL A 288 5.31 34.59 14.34
CA VAL A 288 3.92 35.00 14.09
C VAL A 288 3.86 36.53 13.93
N LEU A 289 3.33 36.97 12.80
CA LEU A 289 3.11 38.40 12.54
C LEU A 289 1.64 38.75 12.82
N SER A 290 1.38 40.02 13.18
CA SER A 290 0.03 40.56 13.39
C SER A 290 -0.81 40.60 12.10
N THR A 291 -0.13 40.71 10.96
CA THR A 291 -0.72 40.66 9.60
C THR A 291 0.34 40.20 8.61
N ASN A 292 -0.09 39.69 7.48
CA ASN A 292 0.79 39.34 6.35
C ASN A 292 0.77 40.40 5.22
N LYS A 293 -0.09 41.43 5.32
CA LYS A 293 -0.16 42.51 4.36
C LYS A 293 -0.44 43.85 5.06
N VAL A 294 0.20 44.92 4.58
CA VAL A 294 -0.03 46.29 5.01
C VAL A 294 0.08 47.25 3.82
N SER A 295 -0.72 48.31 3.82
CA SER A 295 -0.60 49.39 2.86
C SER A 295 -0.02 50.64 3.56
N LEU A 296 0.92 51.30 2.89
CA LEU A 296 1.60 52.50 3.36
C LEU A 296 1.51 53.59 2.31
N ASP A 297 1.47 54.83 2.75
CA ASP A 297 1.69 55.93 1.85
C ASP A 297 3.17 56.07 1.49
N LYS A 298 3.43 56.54 0.27
CA LYS A 298 4.76 56.82 -0.22
C LYS A 298 5.54 57.74 0.75
N GLY A 299 6.69 57.28 1.23
CA GLY A 299 7.53 57.97 2.18
C GLY A 299 7.10 57.82 3.64
N GLU A 300 6.10 57.07 3.95
CA GLU A 300 5.67 56.77 5.31
C GLU A 300 6.73 55.84 5.98
N GLN A 301 6.98 56.12 7.24
CA GLN A 301 7.89 55.27 8.04
C GLN A 301 7.13 54.08 8.61
N ILE A 302 7.74 52.93 8.61
CA ILE A 302 7.13 51.70 9.13
C ILE A 302 8.02 51.16 10.26
N ASP A 303 7.40 50.84 11.40
CA ASP A 303 8.04 50.10 12.47
C ASP A 303 7.85 48.60 12.25
N LEU A 304 8.82 47.99 11.58
CA LEU A 304 8.77 46.56 11.23
C LEU A 304 8.76 45.64 12.45
N LYS A 305 9.36 46.08 13.57
CA LYS A 305 9.43 45.27 14.80
C LYS A 305 8.04 45.10 15.43
N SER A 306 7.17 46.11 15.31
CA SER A 306 5.81 46.09 15.89
C SER A 306 4.91 45.01 15.30
N TYR A 307 5.21 44.52 14.10
CA TYR A 307 4.42 43.44 13.46
C TYR A 307 4.72 42.06 14.02
N ILE A 308 5.81 41.87 14.77
CA ILE A 308 6.13 40.58 15.38
C ILE A 308 5.26 40.40 16.63
N THR A 309 4.26 39.52 16.56
CA THR A 309 3.38 39.16 17.69
C THR A 309 4.12 38.25 18.65
N SER A 310 4.72 37.19 18.11
CA SER A 310 5.53 36.23 18.86
C SER A 310 6.61 35.62 17.98
N ALA A 311 7.67 35.15 18.58
CA ALA A 311 8.67 34.30 17.98
C ALA A 311 9.12 33.32 19.07
N VAL A 312 8.70 32.06 19.00
CA VAL A 312 8.97 31.10 20.06
C VAL A 312 9.61 29.86 19.47
N ASP A 313 10.69 29.46 20.07
CA ASP A 313 11.38 28.23 19.75
C ASP A 313 11.17 27.18 20.84
N ASN A 314 11.24 25.89 20.47
CA ASN A 314 11.01 24.78 21.40
C ASN A 314 12.14 24.61 22.42
N LEU A 315 13.39 24.96 22.05
CA LEU A 315 14.55 24.88 22.92
C LEU A 315 14.94 26.27 23.48
N ASP A 316 15.04 27.31 22.63
CA ASP A 316 15.54 28.65 22.99
C ASP A 316 14.45 29.54 23.63
N GLY A 317 13.17 29.13 23.58
CA GLY A 317 12.05 29.88 24.14
C GLY A 317 11.70 31.14 23.37
N ASP A 318 11.54 32.30 24.05
CA ASP A 318 11.17 33.56 23.40
C ASP A 318 12.36 34.17 22.67
N MET A 319 12.24 34.27 21.36
CA MET A 319 13.24 34.80 20.44
C MET A 319 12.80 36.10 19.75
N LYS A 320 11.73 36.75 20.21
CA LYS A 320 11.17 37.95 19.55
C LYS A 320 12.25 39.04 19.31
N ASP A 321 13.15 39.25 20.24
CA ASP A 321 14.21 40.24 20.13
C ASP A 321 15.41 39.80 19.24
N LYS A 322 15.49 38.54 18.89
CA LYS A 322 16.50 37.95 18.01
C LYS A 322 16.10 37.90 16.55
N ILE A 323 14.82 38.20 16.21
CA ILE A 323 14.35 38.20 14.84
C ILE A 323 14.98 39.36 14.07
N THR A 324 15.57 39.06 12.94
CA THR A 324 16.12 40.03 11.99
C THR A 324 15.17 40.21 10.81
N PHE A 325 15.23 41.38 10.15
CA PHE A 325 14.44 41.65 8.96
C PHE A 325 15.15 42.61 8.04
N ASN A 326 14.87 42.55 6.73
CA ASN A 326 15.34 43.50 5.76
C ASN A 326 14.53 44.81 5.83
N THR A 327 15.15 45.92 5.51
CA THR A 327 14.48 47.20 5.32
C THR A 327 13.88 47.31 3.91
N ILE A 328 12.88 48.14 3.75
CA ILE A 328 12.26 48.45 2.47
C ILE A 328 12.33 49.95 2.17
N ASP A 329 12.41 50.30 0.88
CA ASP A 329 12.32 51.71 0.42
C ASP A 329 10.84 52.06 0.22
N THR A 330 10.32 52.93 1.09
CA THR A 330 8.98 53.48 0.99
C THR A 330 8.89 54.73 0.11
N SER A 331 10.03 55.26 -0.36
CA SER A 331 10.08 56.46 -1.23
C SER A 331 9.54 56.15 -2.65
N THR A 332 9.44 54.89 -3.03
CA THR A 332 8.92 54.45 -4.32
C THR A 332 7.66 53.60 -4.14
N THR A 333 6.64 53.84 -4.96
CA THR A 333 5.40 53.06 -4.96
C THR A 333 5.59 51.64 -5.49
N GLY A 334 4.69 50.75 -5.14
CA GLY A 334 4.67 49.36 -5.56
C GLY A 334 4.76 48.37 -4.41
N ASN A 335 4.69 47.09 -4.76
CA ASN A 335 4.75 46.02 -3.79
C ASN A 335 6.19 45.80 -3.32
N LYS A 336 6.38 45.73 -2.03
CA LYS A 336 7.64 45.43 -1.35
C LYS A 336 7.42 44.20 -0.44
N THR A 337 8.50 43.48 -0.17
CA THR A 337 8.44 42.32 0.74
C THR A 337 9.44 42.51 1.85
N VAL A 338 8.97 42.39 3.07
CA VAL A 338 9.82 42.29 4.26
C VAL A 338 9.92 40.83 4.65
N THR A 339 11.12 40.30 4.74
CA THR A 339 11.38 38.95 5.22
C THR A 339 11.90 39.01 6.65
N TYR A 340 11.18 38.42 7.56
CA TYR A 340 11.61 38.22 8.96
C TYR A 340 12.29 36.88 9.05
N THR A 341 13.49 36.86 9.61
CA THR A 341 14.35 35.70 9.75
C THR A 341 14.68 35.46 11.22
N GLY A 342 14.37 34.28 11.70
CA GLY A 342 14.81 33.76 13.00
C GLY A 342 15.77 32.60 12.80
N VAL A 343 16.86 32.59 13.57
CA VAL A 343 17.83 31.49 13.63
C VAL A 343 18.04 31.19 15.11
N ASP A 344 17.77 29.91 15.48
CA ASP A 344 17.97 29.44 16.84
C ASP A 344 19.46 29.13 17.14
N THR A 345 19.75 28.66 18.35
CA THR A 345 21.11 28.28 18.76
C THR A 345 21.60 26.99 18.13
N ALA A 346 20.70 26.15 17.66
CA ALA A 346 21.01 24.92 16.91
C ALA A 346 21.30 25.19 15.43
N GLY A 347 21.02 26.42 14.94
CA GLY A 347 21.22 26.85 13.55
C GLY A 347 20.02 26.64 12.66
N ASN A 348 18.84 26.22 13.18
CA ASN A 348 17.64 26.08 12.40
C ASN A 348 17.05 27.45 12.07
N LYS A 349 16.61 27.63 10.83
CA LYS A 349 16.17 28.92 10.28
C LYS A 349 14.68 28.87 9.92
N THR A 350 13.97 29.94 10.31
CA THR A 350 12.59 30.19 9.87
C THR A 350 12.50 31.57 9.22
N GLU A 351 11.75 31.67 8.13
CA GLU A 351 11.46 32.92 7.42
C GLU A 351 9.95 33.10 7.25
N VAL A 352 9.48 34.33 7.53
CA VAL A 352 8.08 34.75 7.32
C VAL A 352 8.07 36.09 6.59
N GLN A 353 7.12 36.28 5.68
CA GLN A 353 7.04 37.48 4.85
C GLN A 353 5.86 38.36 5.21
N LEU A 354 6.10 39.69 5.22
CA LEU A 354 5.09 40.73 5.24
C LEU A 354 5.09 41.41 3.86
N GLN A 355 3.93 41.42 3.20
CA GLN A 355 3.73 42.16 1.96
C GLN A 355 3.38 43.59 2.28
N VAL A 356 4.13 44.56 1.75
CA VAL A 356 3.94 45.98 1.93
C VAL A 356 3.58 46.61 0.58
N GLU A 357 2.41 47.12 0.46
CA GLU A 357 1.97 47.84 -0.72
C GLU A 357 2.18 49.35 -0.47
N VAL A 358 3.17 49.93 -1.11
CA VAL A 358 3.42 51.37 -1.03
C VAL A 358 2.58 52.05 -2.12
N THR A 359 1.58 52.78 -1.71
CA THR A 359 0.66 53.54 -2.58
C THR A 359 0.97 55.02 -2.53
N PHE A 360 0.47 55.74 -3.49
CA PHE A 360 0.43 57.16 -3.44
C PHE A 360 -0.98 57.62 -3.07
N SER A 361 -1.16 58.18 -1.91
CA SER A 361 -2.46 58.73 -1.51
C SER A 361 -2.61 60.18 -2.02
N GLY A 362 -3.69 60.44 -2.73
CA GLY A 362 -4.10 61.76 -3.14
C GLY A 362 -4.39 62.70 -1.95
N GLU A 363 -4.62 62.12 -0.76
CA GLU A 363 -4.88 62.90 0.46
C GLU A 363 -3.64 63.69 0.91
N ARG A 364 -2.39 63.24 0.67
CA ARG A 364 -1.19 63.98 0.94
C ARG A 364 -1.09 65.26 0.10
N ILE A 365 -1.47 65.16 -1.20
CA ILE A 365 -1.55 66.34 -2.07
C ILE A 365 -2.59 67.32 -1.53
N VAL A 366 -3.75 66.80 -1.14
CA VAL A 366 -4.83 67.61 -0.57
C VAL A 366 -4.40 68.26 0.73
N ASN A 367 -3.82 67.55 1.68
CA ASN A 367 -3.37 68.10 2.96
C ASN A 367 -2.29 69.16 2.75
N THR A 368 -1.38 68.95 1.80
CA THR A 368 -0.37 69.95 1.42
C THR A 368 -1.04 71.20 0.87
N GLY A 369 -2.03 71.04 -0.01
CA GLY A 369 -2.80 72.13 -0.58
C GLY A 369 -3.59 72.90 0.48
N LEU A 370 -4.32 72.19 1.35
CA LEU A 370 -5.09 72.74 2.44
C LEU A 370 -4.24 73.53 3.47
N SER A 371 -2.99 73.14 3.68
CA SER A 371 -2.05 73.87 4.56
C SER A 371 -1.70 75.28 4.08
N LYS A 372 -2.00 75.61 2.81
CA LYS A 372 -1.75 76.90 2.19
C LYS A 372 -2.98 77.78 2.10
N ARG A 373 -4.10 77.40 2.69
CA ARG A 373 -5.27 78.21 2.78
C ARG A 373 -4.97 79.60 3.40
N GLY A 374 -5.48 80.62 2.81
CA GLY A 374 -5.24 81.98 3.25
C GLY A 374 -4.05 82.69 2.58
N CYS A 375 -3.13 81.93 1.90
CA CYS A 375 -2.05 82.54 1.13
C CYS A 375 -2.64 83.41 -0.04
N PRO A 376 -2.14 84.66 -0.25
CA PRO A 376 -2.67 85.54 -1.26
C PRO A 376 -2.41 85.01 -2.69
N TYR A 377 -3.39 85.29 -3.59
CA TYR A 377 -3.17 85.06 -5.01
C TYR A 377 -2.25 86.19 -5.56
N VAL A 378 -1.20 85.85 -6.21
CA VAL A 378 -0.29 86.74 -6.94
C VAL A 378 0.02 86.13 -8.30
N TRP A 379 -0.31 86.81 -9.40
CA TRP A 379 -0.03 86.33 -10.75
C TRP A 379 1.50 86.02 -10.94
N GLY A 380 1.80 84.85 -11.50
CA GLY A 380 3.17 84.41 -11.72
C GLY A 380 3.86 83.79 -10.50
N SER A 381 3.24 83.81 -9.32
CA SER A 381 3.84 83.29 -8.08
C SER A 381 3.75 81.76 -7.94
N THR A 382 4.81 81.19 -7.42
CA THR A 382 4.94 79.68 -7.28
C THR A 382 5.12 79.25 -5.82
N GLY A 383 4.81 80.11 -4.84
CA GLY A 383 4.89 79.79 -3.42
C GLY A 383 6.26 80.11 -2.78
N PRO A 384 6.44 79.83 -1.49
CA PRO A 384 5.51 79.18 -0.58
C PRO A 384 4.47 80.08 0.10
N ASN A 385 4.55 81.40 -0.07
CA ASN A 385 3.72 82.40 0.66
C ASN A 385 2.63 83.08 -0.20
N SER A 386 2.69 82.94 -1.53
CA SER A 386 1.70 83.41 -2.49
C SER A 386 1.71 82.54 -3.73
N PHE A 387 0.60 82.53 -4.48
CA PHE A 387 0.43 81.58 -5.58
C PHE A 387 -0.44 82.19 -6.66
N ASP A 388 -0.20 81.87 -7.95
CA ASP A 388 -1.27 81.81 -8.95
C ASP A 388 -1.83 80.35 -9.02
N CYS A 389 -2.87 80.13 -9.84
CA CYS A 389 -3.55 78.85 -9.84
C CYS A 389 -2.68 77.67 -10.21
N SER A 390 -1.84 77.78 -11.25
CA SER A 390 -0.93 76.70 -11.70
C SER A 390 0.36 76.61 -10.89
N GLY A 391 0.83 77.76 -10.36
CA GLY A 391 1.94 77.79 -9.40
C GLY A 391 1.59 77.11 -8.07
N PHE A 392 0.32 77.26 -7.63
CA PHE A 392 -0.16 76.52 -6.47
C PHE A 392 -0.16 75.02 -6.69
N THR A 393 -0.78 74.51 -7.76
CA THR A 393 -0.74 73.07 -8.07
C THR A 393 0.66 72.59 -8.27
N GLN A 394 1.54 73.31 -8.98
CA GLN A 394 2.96 72.96 -9.14
C GLN A 394 3.69 72.84 -7.81
N TRP A 395 3.50 73.80 -6.91
CA TRP A 395 4.14 73.81 -5.60
C TRP A 395 3.66 72.62 -4.75
N VAL A 396 2.34 72.41 -4.70
CA VAL A 396 1.77 71.31 -3.91
C VAL A 396 2.27 69.95 -4.39
N TYR A 397 2.26 69.73 -5.69
CA TYR A 397 2.75 68.45 -6.26
C TYR A 397 4.23 68.28 -6.04
N ARG A 398 5.06 69.34 -6.17
CA ARG A 398 6.49 69.31 -5.89
C ARG A 398 6.79 68.93 -4.43
N GLN A 399 6.01 69.44 -3.47
CA GLN A 399 6.16 69.05 -2.05
C GLN A 399 5.88 67.58 -1.82
N ASN A 400 5.11 66.96 -2.71
CA ASN A 400 4.81 65.54 -2.68
C ASN A 400 5.72 64.72 -3.63
N GLY A 401 6.82 65.31 -4.13
CA GLY A 401 7.81 64.63 -4.96
C GLY A 401 7.37 64.43 -6.42
N ILE A 402 6.31 65.13 -6.86
CA ILE A 402 5.82 65.03 -8.24
C ILE A 402 6.16 66.37 -8.95
N SER A 403 6.97 66.28 -10.00
CA SER A 403 7.27 67.46 -10.84
C SER A 403 6.19 67.60 -11.92
N ILE A 404 5.57 68.79 -11.95
CA ILE A 404 4.59 69.14 -12.98
C ILE A 404 4.98 70.49 -13.60
N PRO A 405 4.58 70.78 -14.86
CA PRO A 405 4.90 72.02 -15.54
C PRO A 405 4.32 73.25 -14.87
N ARG A 406 4.84 74.42 -15.27
CA ARG A 406 4.50 75.72 -14.67
C ARG A 406 3.10 76.21 -15.01
N THR A 407 2.69 76.06 -16.24
CA THR A 407 1.39 76.64 -16.72
C THR A 407 0.25 75.63 -16.72
N SER A 408 -1.00 76.10 -16.54
CA SER A 408 -2.15 75.20 -16.55
C SER A 408 -2.33 74.47 -17.87
N SER A 409 -1.92 75.03 -19.01
CA SER A 409 -1.96 74.34 -20.31
C SER A 409 -0.92 73.25 -20.44
N GLU A 410 0.30 73.48 -20.00
CA GLU A 410 1.34 72.45 -19.96
C GLU A 410 1.02 71.35 -18.95
N GLN A 411 0.40 71.72 -17.80
CA GLN A 411 -0.06 70.71 -16.83
C GLN A 411 -1.08 69.76 -17.49
N LYS A 412 -1.97 70.31 -18.36
CA LYS A 412 -2.92 69.43 -19.10
C LYS A 412 -2.18 68.52 -20.08
N SER A 413 -1.26 69.06 -20.86
CA SER A 413 -0.57 68.32 -21.94
C SER A 413 0.41 67.25 -21.39
N SER A 414 0.93 67.43 -20.17
CA SER A 414 1.90 66.54 -19.52
C SER A 414 1.29 65.56 -18.51
N ALA A 415 -0.03 65.61 -18.29
CA ALA A 415 -0.70 64.66 -17.37
C ALA A 415 -0.56 63.24 -17.88
N LYS A 416 -0.25 62.28 -16.99
CA LYS A 416 -0.21 60.84 -17.32
C LYS A 416 -1.56 60.32 -17.79
N LYS A 417 -2.63 60.82 -17.18
CA LYS A 417 -4.02 60.47 -17.54
C LYS A 417 -4.91 61.70 -17.42
N VAL A 418 -5.71 61.95 -18.42
CA VAL A 418 -6.82 62.92 -18.39
C VAL A 418 -8.10 62.13 -18.11
N VAL A 419 -8.80 62.48 -17.04
CA VAL A 419 -10.01 61.77 -16.57
C VAL A 419 -11.24 62.64 -16.69
N SER A 420 -12.41 62.03 -16.85
CA SER A 420 -13.70 62.73 -16.77
C SER A 420 -14.00 63.22 -15.34
N LEU A 421 -14.92 64.14 -15.19
CA LEU A 421 -15.31 64.63 -13.85
C LEU A 421 -16.00 63.58 -12.98
N SER A 422 -16.47 62.49 -13.57
CA SER A 422 -17.04 61.32 -12.85
C SER A 422 -16.01 60.35 -12.38
N GLU A 423 -14.77 60.43 -12.89
CA GLU A 423 -13.65 59.50 -12.57
C GLU A 423 -12.57 60.17 -11.68
N LEU A 424 -12.89 61.32 -11.11
CA LEU A 424 -11.98 62.06 -10.25
C LEU A 424 -11.66 61.32 -8.99
N GLU A 425 -10.36 61.27 -8.67
CA GLU A 425 -9.85 60.83 -7.40
C GLU A 425 -9.30 62.03 -6.59
N VAL A 426 -9.36 61.91 -5.27
CA VAL A 426 -8.79 62.93 -4.37
C VAL A 426 -7.31 63.17 -4.71
N GLY A 427 -6.93 64.43 -4.85
CA GLY A 427 -5.62 64.84 -5.28
C GLY A 427 -5.47 65.13 -6.78
N ASP A 428 -6.43 64.71 -7.65
CA ASP A 428 -6.40 65.10 -9.07
C ASP A 428 -6.43 66.61 -9.27
N ILE A 429 -5.76 67.11 -10.30
CA ILE A 429 -5.87 68.54 -10.69
C ILE A 429 -7.09 68.69 -11.56
N LEU A 430 -8.07 69.49 -11.11
CA LEU A 430 -9.17 69.98 -11.91
C LEU A 430 -8.68 71.04 -12.93
N TRP A 431 -9.05 70.85 -14.18
CA TRP A 431 -8.59 71.69 -15.29
C TRP A 431 -9.72 72.29 -16.08
N ARG A 432 -9.59 73.58 -16.32
CA ARG A 432 -10.36 74.35 -17.39
C ARG A 432 -9.38 75.32 -18.04
N SER A 433 -9.76 75.86 -19.20
CA SER A 433 -8.93 76.89 -19.85
C SER A 433 -8.66 78.04 -18.88
N GLY A 434 -7.36 78.33 -18.64
CA GLY A 434 -6.90 79.42 -17.78
C GLY A 434 -6.99 79.21 -16.27
N HIS A 435 -7.45 78.00 -15.80
CA HIS A 435 -7.56 77.75 -14.38
C HIS A 435 -7.41 76.30 -13.98
N VAL A 436 -6.78 76.10 -12.83
CA VAL A 436 -6.60 74.76 -12.20
C VAL A 436 -6.86 74.83 -10.69
N GLY A 437 -7.23 73.72 -10.11
CA GLY A 437 -7.39 73.52 -8.68
C GLY A 437 -7.13 72.03 -8.34
N ILE A 438 -7.03 71.67 -7.07
CA ILE A 438 -6.83 70.30 -6.61
C ILE A 438 -8.17 69.80 -6.05
N TYR A 439 -8.63 68.69 -6.59
CA TYR A 439 -9.85 68.00 -6.14
C TYR A 439 -9.63 67.38 -4.74
N ILE A 440 -10.53 67.71 -3.80
CA ILE A 440 -10.44 67.24 -2.41
C ILE A 440 -11.55 66.29 -2.01
N GLY A 441 -12.38 65.82 -3.00
CA GLY A 441 -13.53 64.99 -2.74
C GLY A 441 -14.83 65.75 -2.63
N ASN A 442 -15.99 65.06 -2.71
CA ASN A 442 -17.31 65.57 -2.50
C ASN A 442 -17.67 66.84 -3.34
N GLY A 443 -17.15 66.89 -4.57
CA GLY A 443 -17.38 68.02 -5.46
C GLY A 443 -16.72 69.35 -5.04
N GLN A 444 -15.72 69.25 -4.14
CA GLN A 444 -14.92 70.38 -3.63
C GLN A 444 -13.50 70.37 -4.16
N TYR A 445 -12.84 71.48 -4.17
CA TYR A 445 -11.47 71.68 -4.60
C TYR A 445 -10.78 72.81 -3.86
N VAL A 446 -9.47 72.72 -3.70
CA VAL A 446 -8.62 73.79 -3.18
C VAL A 446 -7.85 74.45 -4.34
N HIS A 447 -7.84 75.79 -4.39
CA HIS A 447 -7.21 76.52 -5.48
C HIS A 447 -6.78 77.92 -5.06
N ALA A 448 -5.95 78.57 -5.87
CA ALA A 448 -5.66 79.99 -5.83
C ALA A 448 -6.52 80.67 -6.97
N PRO A 449 -7.59 81.45 -6.65
CA PRO A 449 -8.61 81.75 -7.62
C PRO A 449 -8.18 82.83 -8.62
N HIS A 450 -7.93 84.05 -8.13
CA HIS A 450 -7.63 85.28 -8.93
C HIS A 450 -7.05 86.38 -8.05
N THR A 451 -6.55 87.49 -8.69
CA THR A 451 -6.01 88.66 -7.99
C THR A 451 -7.04 89.27 -7.03
N GLY A 452 -6.59 89.53 -5.78
CA GLY A 452 -7.44 90.06 -4.70
C GLY A 452 -8.08 88.93 -3.83
N ASP A 453 -7.84 87.65 -4.13
CA ASP A 453 -8.37 86.56 -3.37
C ASP A 453 -7.19 85.70 -2.77
N VAL A 454 -7.55 84.73 -2.02
CA VAL A 454 -6.56 83.83 -1.33
C VAL A 454 -6.79 82.36 -1.71
N VAL A 455 -5.77 81.50 -1.42
CA VAL A 455 -5.98 80.04 -1.54
C VAL A 455 -7.13 79.59 -0.63
N LYS A 456 -8.14 79.00 -1.21
CA LYS A 456 -9.36 78.58 -0.51
C LYS A 456 -9.92 77.29 -1.04
N VAL A 457 -10.88 76.70 -0.30
CA VAL A 457 -11.73 75.61 -0.75
C VAL A 457 -12.97 76.24 -1.45
N SER A 458 -13.30 75.64 -2.57
CA SER A 458 -14.55 76.01 -3.35
C SER A 458 -15.29 74.72 -3.69
N SER A 459 -16.62 74.88 -3.93
CA SER A 459 -17.47 73.74 -4.32
C SER A 459 -18.00 74.01 -5.76
N GLY A 460 -18.44 72.92 -6.42
CA GLY A 460 -19.03 73.01 -7.77
C GLY A 460 -18.00 72.83 -8.88
N ILE A 461 -17.62 71.61 -9.10
CA ILE A 461 -16.60 71.21 -10.09
C ILE A 461 -17.09 71.27 -11.54
N GLY A 462 -18.42 71.50 -11.79
CA GLY A 462 -19.04 71.50 -13.14
C GLY A 462 -18.49 72.53 -14.09
N SER A 463 -17.76 73.54 -13.59
CA SER A 463 -17.09 74.53 -14.44
C SER A 463 -15.75 74.03 -15.03
N PHE A 464 -15.21 72.99 -14.53
CA PHE A 464 -14.01 72.33 -15.06
C PHE A 464 -14.37 71.38 -16.20
N LYS A 465 -13.42 71.07 -17.05
CA LYS A 465 -13.61 70.23 -18.23
C LYS A 465 -13.12 68.75 -17.98
N CYS A 466 -12.14 68.61 -17.15
CA CYS A 466 -11.55 67.29 -16.87
C CYS A 466 -10.67 67.31 -15.58
N GLY A 467 -10.30 66.15 -15.09
CA GLY A 467 -9.21 65.93 -14.13
C GLY A 467 -7.89 65.58 -14.81
N LEU A 468 -6.79 65.95 -14.17
CA LEU A 468 -5.43 65.59 -14.59
C LEU A 468 -4.77 64.79 -13.50
N ARG A 469 -4.41 63.56 -13.82
CA ARG A 469 -3.75 62.62 -12.89
C ARG A 469 -2.29 62.47 -13.26
N TYR A 470 -1.37 62.62 -12.25
CA TYR A 470 0.07 62.53 -12.40
C TYR A 470 0.69 61.36 -11.63
N GLN A 471 -0.13 60.54 -11.00
CA GLN A 471 0.29 59.39 -10.19
C GLN A 471 0.14 58.08 -10.96
#